data_4b58060afb742fead67994a30282286a
#
_entry.id   4b58060afb742fead67994a30282286a
#
_cell.length_a   1.000
_cell.length_b   1.000
_cell.length_c   1.000
_cell.angle_alpha   90.00
_cell.angle_beta   90.00
_cell.angle_gamma   90.00
#
_symmetry.space_group_name_H-M   'P 1'
#
loop_
_entity.id
_entity.type
_entity.pdbx_description
1 polymer ?
#
loop_
_entity_poly.entity_id
_entity_poly.type
_entity_poly.pdbx_seq_one_letter_code
_entity_poly.pdbx_strand_id
1 'polypeptide(L)'
;KLPSNVQSVTISYIGMRSVQSKLSPSMNVTMQWDNTKLDEVMVVAYGTAKRSSFTGSVTTIGSSEINKLQTSNPVNALKGRAPGVQIYSTSGSPDGGSPTLRIRGISSINSGNAPLIIVDGAPYVSDLSSVNPQDIETLSVLKDAASAALYGARGANGVIIITTKRAK
;
A
#
# COMPACT_ATOMS: atom_id res chain seq x y z
N LYS A 1 -6.45 43.64 -19.37
CA LYS A 1 -5.62 44.65 -18.69
C LYS A 1 -5.53 44.27 -17.24
N LEU A 2 -4.30 44.07 -16.73
CA LEU A 2 -4.05 43.79 -15.30
C LEU A 2 -4.22 45.12 -14.50
N PRO A 3 -4.77 45.04 -13.30
CA PRO A 3 -4.87 46.26 -12.44
C PRO A 3 -3.45 46.72 -12.06
N SER A 4 -3.27 48.05 -11.99
CA SER A 4 -1.97 48.72 -11.79
C SER A 4 -1.28 48.46 -10.43
N ASN A 5 -1.87 47.63 -9.58
CA ASN A 5 -1.37 47.34 -8.23
C ASN A 5 -0.82 45.93 -8.06
N VAL A 6 -0.63 45.16 -9.14
CA VAL A 6 -0.10 43.78 -9.09
C VAL A 6 1.41 43.83 -9.20
N GLN A 7 2.10 43.46 -8.13
CA GLN A 7 3.58 43.38 -8.08
C GLN A 7 4.15 42.02 -8.38
N SER A 8 3.37 40.96 -8.24
CA SER A 8 3.81 39.60 -8.49
C SER A 8 2.70 38.72 -9.10
N VAL A 9 3.09 37.77 -9.92
CA VAL A 9 2.20 36.81 -10.54
C VAL A 9 2.66 35.39 -10.14
N THR A 10 1.73 34.56 -9.70
CA THR A 10 1.96 33.15 -9.44
C THR A 10 1.54 32.34 -10.65
N ILE A 11 2.48 31.63 -11.23
CA ILE A 11 2.26 30.77 -12.38
C ILE A 11 2.24 29.33 -11.88
N SER A 12 1.14 28.61 -12.16
CA SER A 12 0.97 27.22 -11.79
C SER A 12 0.55 26.42 -13.02
N TYR A 13 1.11 25.23 -13.14
CA TYR A 13 0.76 24.26 -14.17
C TYR A 13 0.68 22.87 -13.56
N ILE A 14 -0.20 22.04 -14.06
CA ILE A 14 -0.41 20.67 -13.53
C ILE A 14 0.88 19.88 -13.68
N GLY A 15 1.39 19.32 -12.56
CA GLY A 15 2.63 18.56 -12.53
C GLY A 15 3.91 19.40 -12.42
N MET A 16 3.81 20.72 -12.26
CA MET A 16 4.95 21.62 -12.09
C MET A 16 4.86 22.43 -10.80
N ARG A 17 6.00 22.77 -10.22
CA ARG A 17 6.06 23.65 -9.05
C ARG A 17 5.59 25.03 -9.41
N SER A 18 4.68 25.59 -8.61
CA SER A 18 4.25 26.98 -8.76
C SER A 18 5.43 27.93 -8.55
N VAL A 19 5.62 28.84 -9.50
CA VAL A 19 6.69 29.85 -9.47
C VAL A 19 6.05 31.21 -9.30
N GLN A 20 6.54 31.99 -8.32
CA GLN A 20 6.14 33.35 -8.12
C GLN A 20 7.20 34.27 -8.73
N SER A 21 6.79 35.13 -9.66
CA SER A 21 7.69 36.07 -10.33
C SER A 21 7.14 37.48 -10.26
N LYS A 22 8.06 38.46 -10.21
CA LYS A 22 7.69 39.89 -10.30
C LYS A 22 7.23 40.20 -11.71
N LEU A 23 6.24 41.09 -11.81
CA LEU A 23 5.69 41.48 -13.08
C LEU A 23 6.76 42.22 -13.92
N SER A 24 7.00 41.78 -15.13
CA SER A 24 7.88 42.42 -16.11
C SER A 24 7.20 42.42 -17.48
N PRO A 25 7.51 43.40 -18.35
CA PRO A 25 6.91 43.51 -19.70
C PRO A 25 7.11 42.29 -20.58
N SER A 26 8.20 41.52 -20.35
CA SER A 26 8.48 40.24 -20.96
C SER A 26 9.01 39.29 -19.88
N MET A 27 8.30 38.18 -19.66
CA MET A 27 8.68 37.20 -18.66
C MET A 27 8.97 35.86 -19.34
N ASN A 28 10.16 35.35 -19.07
CA ASN A 28 10.53 33.98 -19.43
C ASN A 28 10.63 33.18 -18.12
N VAL A 29 9.66 32.28 -17.88
CA VAL A 29 9.57 31.53 -16.65
C VAL A 29 9.84 30.07 -16.93
N THR A 30 10.96 29.57 -16.40
CA THR A 30 11.27 28.13 -16.47
C THR A 30 10.62 27.44 -15.27
N MET A 31 9.67 26.57 -15.55
CA MET A 31 9.02 25.76 -14.52
C MET A 31 9.75 24.43 -14.35
N GLN A 32 9.86 23.97 -13.12
CA GLN A 32 10.43 22.67 -12.80
C GLN A 32 9.33 21.65 -12.54
N TRP A 33 9.53 20.41 -12.95
CA TRP A 33 8.63 19.32 -12.62
C TRP A 33 8.49 19.17 -11.12
N ASP A 34 7.27 19.08 -10.66
CA ASP A 34 7.00 18.75 -9.25
C ASP A 34 7.13 17.24 -9.08
N ASN A 35 8.35 16.81 -8.78
CA ASN A 35 8.66 15.43 -8.45
C ASN A 35 8.26 15.09 -7.00
N THR A 36 7.41 15.90 -6.38
CA THR A 36 6.82 15.54 -5.09
C THR A 36 6.03 14.25 -5.34
N LYS A 37 6.66 13.13 -5.04
CA LYS A 37 5.97 11.85 -4.96
C LYS A 37 4.79 12.12 -4.05
N LEU A 38 3.58 11.97 -4.58
CA LEU A 38 2.38 11.93 -3.75
C LEU A 38 2.72 10.95 -2.64
N ASP A 39 2.76 11.44 -1.40
CA ASP A 39 2.95 10.56 -0.24
C ASP A 39 1.90 9.48 -0.35
N GLU A 40 2.33 8.27 -0.67
CA GLU A 40 1.41 7.13 -0.74
C GLU A 40 0.69 7.04 0.59
N VAL A 41 -0.58 7.31 0.55
CA VAL A 41 -1.44 7.20 1.73
C VAL A 41 -1.78 5.73 1.89
N MET A 42 -1.43 5.17 3.04
CA MET A 42 -1.74 3.78 3.35
C MET A 42 -2.98 3.73 4.25
N VAL A 43 -3.92 2.86 3.90
CA VAL A 43 -5.07 2.57 4.75
C VAL A 43 -4.58 1.76 5.96
N VAL A 44 -4.82 2.26 7.15
CA VAL A 44 -4.53 1.59 8.42
C VAL A 44 -5.82 1.35 9.20
N ALA A 45 -5.78 0.52 10.25
CA ALA A 45 -6.95 0.05 11.00
C ALA A 45 -7.98 1.12 11.36
N TYR A 46 -7.56 2.37 11.57
CA TYR A 46 -8.42 3.45 12.05
C TYR A 46 -8.30 4.72 11.20
N GLY A 47 -7.94 4.61 9.92
CA GLY A 47 -7.85 5.76 9.03
C GLY A 47 -6.77 5.63 7.98
N THR A 48 -6.41 6.76 7.39
CA THR A 48 -5.33 6.87 6.43
C THR A 48 -4.11 7.48 7.10
N ALA A 49 -2.95 6.84 7.00
CA ALA A 49 -1.70 7.38 7.49
C ALA A 49 -0.71 7.53 6.34
N LYS A 50 0.14 8.54 6.43
CA LYS A 50 1.23 8.71 5.46
C LYS A 50 2.23 7.58 5.63
N ARG A 51 2.69 6.99 4.53
CA ARG A 51 3.72 5.93 4.53
C ARG A 51 4.99 6.37 5.27
N SER A 52 5.34 7.66 5.19
CA SER A 52 6.47 8.26 5.90
C SER A 52 6.34 8.23 7.42
N SER A 53 5.12 8.10 7.95
CA SER A 53 4.89 8.00 9.40
C SER A 53 5.15 6.61 9.96
N PHE A 54 5.31 5.61 9.09
CA PHE A 54 5.64 4.25 9.51
C PHE A 54 7.14 4.03 9.43
N THR A 55 7.79 3.96 10.58
CA THR A 55 9.20 3.61 10.73
C THR A 55 9.48 2.11 10.54
N GLY A 56 8.44 1.31 10.38
CA GLY A 56 8.52 -0.14 10.25
C GLY A 56 8.71 -0.62 8.81
N SER A 57 9.12 -1.90 8.67
CA SER A 57 9.27 -2.56 7.37
C SER A 57 7.91 -2.93 6.79
N VAL A 58 7.42 -2.10 5.88
CA VAL A 58 6.17 -2.32 5.15
C VAL A 58 6.48 -2.65 3.69
N THR A 59 5.84 -3.68 3.17
CA THR A 59 5.88 -4.02 1.75
C THR A 59 4.48 -3.82 1.17
N THR A 60 4.35 -2.96 0.17
CA THR A 60 3.08 -2.71 -0.52
C THR A 60 3.19 -3.17 -1.96
N ILE A 61 2.18 -3.91 -2.43
CA ILE A 61 2.04 -4.40 -3.80
C ILE A 61 0.76 -3.78 -4.36
N GLY A 62 0.89 -3.06 -5.46
CA GLY A 62 -0.24 -2.41 -6.12
C GLY A 62 -1.00 -3.32 -7.09
N SER A 63 -2.19 -2.91 -7.50
CA SER A 63 -3.06 -3.65 -8.42
C SER A 63 -2.39 -4.00 -9.74
N SER A 64 -1.52 -3.13 -10.27
CA SER A 64 -0.81 -3.37 -11.53
C SER A 64 0.13 -4.59 -11.46
N GLU A 65 0.72 -4.87 -10.30
CA GLU A 65 1.59 -6.03 -10.09
C GLU A 65 0.78 -7.30 -9.82
N ILE A 66 -0.34 -7.16 -9.10
CA ILE A 66 -1.24 -8.27 -8.80
C ILE A 66 -1.89 -8.79 -10.07
N ASN A 67 -2.37 -7.90 -10.94
CA ASN A 67 -3.05 -8.25 -12.19
C ASN A 67 -2.12 -8.91 -13.22
N LYS A 68 -0.81 -8.65 -13.16
CA LYS A 68 0.18 -9.35 -14.03
C LYS A 68 0.30 -10.83 -13.70
N LEU A 69 -0.06 -11.21 -12.49
CA LEU A 69 -0.05 -12.58 -12.03
C LEU A 69 -1.48 -13.12 -12.20
N GLN A 70 -1.72 -13.86 -13.25
CA GLN A 70 -3.00 -14.55 -13.48
C GLN A 70 -3.17 -15.70 -12.46
N THR A 71 -3.29 -15.36 -11.18
CA THR A 71 -3.44 -16.31 -10.08
C THR A 71 -4.82 -16.17 -9.45
N SER A 72 -5.45 -17.30 -9.12
CA SER A 72 -6.76 -17.31 -8.45
C SER A 72 -6.68 -16.90 -6.98
N ASN A 73 -5.48 -16.95 -6.37
CA ASN A 73 -5.31 -16.64 -4.95
C ASN A 73 -4.37 -15.43 -4.76
N PRO A 74 -4.82 -14.36 -4.07
CA PRO A 74 -4.03 -13.15 -3.86
C PRO A 74 -2.76 -13.39 -3.03
N VAL A 75 -2.71 -14.44 -2.22
CA VAL A 75 -1.51 -14.82 -1.45
C VAL A 75 -0.34 -15.14 -2.38
N ASN A 76 -0.60 -15.72 -3.54
CA ASN A 76 0.44 -16.01 -4.52
C ASN A 76 1.11 -14.74 -5.08
N ALA A 77 0.44 -13.61 -5.04
CA ALA A 77 1.02 -12.33 -5.43
C ALA A 77 2.15 -11.86 -4.49
N LEU A 78 2.15 -12.34 -3.25
CA LEU A 78 3.20 -12.05 -2.27
C LEU A 78 4.47 -12.90 -2.50
N LYS A 79 4.35 -14.04 -3.20
CA LYS A 79 5.46 -14.98 -3.40
C LYS A 79 6.60 -14.33 -4.16
N GLY A 80 7.76 -14.25 -3.52
CA GLY A 80 8.97 -13.64 -4.09
C GLY A 80 8.98 -12.09 -4.13
N ARG A 81 7.88 -11.41 -3.77
CA ARG A 81 7.78 -9.93 -3.75
C ARG A 81 7.82 -9.32 -2.36
N ALA A 82 7.40 -10.07 -1.36
CA ALA A 82 7.43 -9.62 0.02
C ALA A 82 8.55 -10.32 0.79
N PRO A 83 9.73 -9.70 0.97
CA PRO A 83 10.83 -10.29 1.74
C PRO A 83 10.37 -10.63 3.15
N GLY A 84 10.70 -11.84 3.65
CA GLY A 84 10.31 -12.31 4.97
C GLY A 84 8.90 -12.89 5.06
N VAL A 85 8.17 -12.97 3.96
CA VAL A 85 6.90 -13.71 3.86
C VAL A 85 7.18 -15.08 3.26
N GLN A 86 6.79 -16.11 3.99
CA GLN A 86 6.90 -17.50 3.58
C GLN A 86 5.50 -18.05 3.26
N ILE A 87 5.38 -18.63 2.09
CA ILE A 87 4.12 -19.21 1.62
C ILE A 87 4.36 -20.67 1.35
N TYR A 88 3.67 -21.51 2.10
CA TYR A 88 3.71 -22.95 1.95
C TYR A 88 2.41 -23.41 1.30
N SER A 89 2.50 -23.93 0.09
CA SER A 89 1.40 -24.59 -0.57
C SER A 89 1.51 -26.10 -0.29
N THR A 90 0.47 -26.67 0.28
CA THR A 90 0.44 -28.09 0.64
C THR A 90 0.07 -28.97 -0.55
N SER A 91 -0.52 -28.38 -1.59
CA SER A 91 -0.89 -29.09 -2.82
C SER A 91 -0.35 -28.36 -4.04
N GLY A 92 0.07 -29.12 -5.06
CA GLY A 92 0.42 -28.60 -6.38
C GLY A 92 -0.80 -28.31 -7.25
N SER A 93 -2.00 -28.26 -6.67
CA SER A 93 -3.25 -27.98 -7.39
C SER A 93 -3.23 -26.58 -7.98
N PRO A 94 -3.75 -26.36 -9.21
CA PRO A 94 -3.88 -25.04 -9.81
C PRO A 94 -4.74 -24.08 -8.99
N ASP A 95 -5.71 -24.61 -8.23
CA ASP A 95 -6.54 -23.82 -7.30
C ASP A 95 -5.78 -23.39 -6.05
N GLY A 96 -4.52 -23.83 -5.90
CA GLY A 96 -3.61 -23.38 -4.87
C GLY A 96 -3.90 -23.90 -3.46
N GLY A 97 -5.05 -24.52 -3.20
CA GLY A 97 -5.48 -24.86 -1.84
C GLY A 97 -5.43 -23.63 -0.93
N SER A 98 -5.58 -23.81 0.36
CA SER A 98 -5.34 -22.76 1.35
C SER A 98 -3.84 -22.70 1.67
N PRO A 99 -3.06 -21.79 1.04
CA PRO A 99 -1.65 -21.70 1.33
C PRO A 99 -1.44 -21.22 2.76
N THR A 100 -0.60 -21.94 3.50
CA THR A 100 -0.18 -21.48 4.83
C THR A 100 0.80 -20.32 4.67
N LEU A 101 0.46 -19.18 5.25
CA LEU A 101 1.23 -17.96 5.18
C LEU A 101 1.88 -17.69 6.53
N ARG A 102 3.18 -17.38 6.53
CA ARG A 102 3.95 -17.01 7.72
C ARG A 102 4.80 -15.79 7.43
N ILE A 103 4.86 -14.89 8.41
CA ILE A 103 5.71 -13.70 8.36
C ILE A 103 6.82 -13.87 9.38
N ARG A 104 8.09 -13.79 8.91
CA ARG A 104 9.31 -13.95 9.77
C ARG A 104 9.44 -15.32 10.45
N GLY A 105 8.77 -16.36 9.94
CA GLY A 105 8.93 -17.73 10.43
C GLY A 105 7.95 -18.11 11.53
N ILE A 106 8.39 -19.00 12.43
CA ILE A 106 7.58 -19.52 13.54
C ILE A 106 7.87 -18.68 14.76
N SER A 107 6.88 -17.97 15.28
CA SER A 107 6.98 -17.14 16.48
C SER A 107 6.58 -17.87 17.76
N SER A 108 5.75 -18.92 17.66
CA SER A 108 5.25 -19.68 18.80
C SER A 108 5.12 -21.15 18.45
N ILE A 109 5.42 -22.01 19.44
CA ILE A 109 5.28 -23.46 19.35
C ILE A 109 3.82 -23.89 19.59
N ASN A 110 3.15 -23.22 20.54
CA ASN A 110 1.80 -23.59 20.99
C ASN A 110 0.69 -22.66 20.52
N SER A 111 1.03 -21.52 19.93
CA SER A 111 0.07 -20.54 19.40
C SER A 111 0.08 -20.56 17.88
N GLY A 112 -1.03 -20.21 17.26
CA GLY A 112 -1.12 -20.08 15.82
C GLY A 112 -0.10 -19.05 15.28
N ASN A 113 0.61 -19.42 14.22
CA ASN A 113 1.63 -18.57 13.57
C ASN A 113 1.08 -17.85 12.32
N ALA A 114 -0.23 -17.88 12.12
CA ALA A 114 -0.86 -17.19 11.02
C ALA A 114 -0.87 -15.67 11.25
N PRO A 115 -0.58 -14.85 10.23
CA PRO A 115 -0.70 -13.41 10.34
C PRO A 115 -2.17 -12.99 10.43
N LEU A 116 -2.41 -11.81 10.98
CA LEU A 116 -3.72 -11.21 10.97
C LEU A 116 -4.01 -10.65 9.56
N ILE A 117 -5.16 -11.01 9.02
CA ILE A 117 -5.62 -10.53 7.71
C ILE A 117 -6.70 -9.49 7.95
N ILE A 118 -6.60 -8.37 7.25
CA ILE A 118 -7.55 -7.27 7.29
C ILE A 118 -7.95 -6.94 5.86
N VAL A 119 -9.25 -6.96 5.61
CA VAL A 119 -9.84 -6.56 4.32
C VAL A 119 -10.69 -5.32 4.56
N ASP A 120 -10.37 -4.23 3.88
CA ASP A 120 -11.05 -2.93 3.97
C ASP A 120 -11.27 -2.43 5.42
N GLY A 121 -10.27 -2.68 6.28
CA GLY A 121 -10.29 -2.26 7.67
C GLY A 121 -10.96 -3.23 8.64
N ALA A 122 -11.57 -4.31 8.16
CA ALA A 122 -12.21 -5.34 8.99
C ALA A 122 -11.33 -6.61 9.09
N PRO A 123 -11.20 -7.22 10.29
CA PRO A 123 -10.52 -8.50 10.42
C PRO A 123 -11.21 -9.59 9.59
N TYR A 124 -10.44 -10.28 8.78
CA TYR A 124 -10.91 -11.33 7.90
C TYR A 124 -10.45 -12.69 8.40
N VAL A 125 -11.39 -13.57 8.70
CA VAL A 125 -11.13 -14.89 9.30
C VAL A 125 -11.24 -16.02 8.28
N SER A 126 -11.91 -15.75 7.15
CA SER A 126 -12.11 -16.73 6.09
C SER A 126 -10.86 -16.90 5.22
N ASP A 127 -10.88 -17.89 4.34
CA ASP A 127 -9.79 -18.14 3.41
C ASP A 127 -9.65 -17.01 2.39
N LEU A 128 -8.42 -16.55 2.17
CA LEU A 128 -8.10 -15.52 1.18
C LEU A 128 -8.40 -15.94 -0.26
N SER A 129 -8.58 -17.23 -0.52
CA SER A 129 -8.97 -17.72 -1.84
C SER A 129 -10.35 -17.21 -2.29
N SER A 130 -11.19 -16.79 -1.35
CA SER A 130 -12.51 -16.19 -1.66
C SER A 130 -12.42 -14.71 -2.08
N VAL A 131 -11.27 -14.08 -1.92
CA VAL A 131 -11.05 -12.69 -2.37
C VAL A 131 -10.48 -12.72 -3.79
N ASN A 132 -11.22 -12.14 -4.73
CA ASN A 132 -10.76 -12.08 -6.11
C ASN A 132 -9.55 -11.12 -6.23
N PRO A 133 -8.39 -11.59 -6.73
CA PRO A 133 -7.21 -10.73 -6.92
C PRO A 133 -7.46 -9.51 -7.79
N GLN A 134 -8.40 -9.59 -8.73
CA GLN A 134 -8.73 -8.48 -9.63
C GLN A 134 -9.42 -7.32 -8.92
N ASP A 135 -10.09 -7.60 -7.80
CA ASP A 135 -10.78 -6.59 -7.00
C ASP A 135 -9.85 -5.89 -6.00
N ILE A 136 -8.60 -6.35 -5.89
CA ILE A 136 -7.62 -5.77 -4.98
C ILE A 136 -7.00 -4.53 -5.61
N GLU A 137 -7.01 -3.43 -4.88
CA GLU A 137 -6.31 -2.19 -5.21
C GLU A 137 -4.88 -2.24 -4.69
N THR A 138 -4.71 -2.54 -3.40
CA THR A 138 -3.41 -2.65 -2.76
C THR A 138 -3.37 -3.79 -1.76
N LEU A 139 -2.19 -4.43 -1.65
CA LEU A 139 -1.90 -5.44 -0.66
C LEU A 139 -0.65 -5.00 0.11
N SER A 140 -0.80 -4.73 1.40
CA SER A 140 0.28 -4.26 2.28
C SER A 140 0.58 -5.27 3.37
N VAL A 141 1.87 -5.56 3.57
CA VAL A 141 2.34 -6.48 4.61
C VAL A 141 3.11 -5.70 5.66
N LEU A 142 2.59 -5.67 6.88
CA LEU A 142 3.24 -5.11 8.05
C LEU A 142 4.00 -6.23 8.76
N LYS A 143 5.31 -6.14 8.75
CA LYS A 143 6.18 -7.19 9.30
C LYS A 143 6.68 -6.88 10.70
N ASP A 144 6.76 -5.61 11.07
CA ASP A 144 7.32 -5.18 12.34
C ASP A 144 6.26 -5.06 13.43
N ALA A 145 6.68 -5.39 14.65
CA ALA A 145 5.83 -5.27 15.83
C ALA A 145 5.34 -3.83 16.05
N ALA A 146 6.15 -2.83 15.73
CA ALA A 146 5.76 -1.41 15.83
C ALA A 146 4.59 -1.05 14.92
N SER A 147 4.63 -1.50 13.65
CA SER A 147 3.54 -1.29 12.71
C SER A 147 2.32 -2.17 12.99
N ALA A 148 2.55 -3.35 13.56
CA ALA A 148 1.49 -4.28 13.95
C ALA A 148 0.84 -3.93 15.29
N ALA A 149 1.47 -3.09 16.12
CA ALA A 149 0.97 -2.69 17.44
C ALA A 149 -0.42 -2.06 17.42
N LEU A 150 -0.79 -1.39 16.32
CA LEU A 150 -2.13 -0.83 16.11
C LEU A 150 -3.23 -1.91 16.13
N TYR A 151 -2.87 -3.16 15.88
CA TYR A 151 -3.78 -4.30 15.82
C TYR A 151 -3.71 -5.18 17.07
N GLY A 152 -2.97 -4.72 18.09
CA GLY A 152 -2.82 -5.40 19.39
C GLY A 152 -2.12 -6.75 19.28
N ALA A 153 -2.37 -7.64 20.26
CA ALA A 153 -1.74 -8.96 20.34
C ALA A 153 -2.01 -9.84 19.09
N ARG A 154 -3.12 -9.64 18.41
CA ARG A 154 -3.47 -10.38 17.18
C ARG A 154 -2.52 -10.07 16.01
N GLY A 155 -1.89 -8.88 16.01
CA GLY A 155 -0.90 -8.47 15.02
C GLY A 155 0.53 -8.97 15.30
N ALA A 156 0.77 -9.71 16.38
CA ALA A 156 2.11 -10.13 16.79
C ALA A 156 2.85 -10.96 15.73
N ASN A 157 2.11 -11.76 14.94
CA ASN A 157 2.64 -12.58 13.85
C ASN A 157 2.73 -11.82 12.51
N GLY A 158 2.53 -10.49 12.54
CA GLY A 158 2.43 -9.63 11.37
C GLY A 158 0.99 -9.44 10.91
N VAL A 159 0.79 -8.42 10.08
CA VAL A 159 -0.54 -8.04 9.56
C VAL A 159 -0.48 -7.92 8.04
N ILE A 160 -1.49 -8.44 7.39
CA ILE A 160 -1.72 -8.27 5.95
C ILE A 160 -2.96 -7.42 5.78
N ILE A 161 -2.80 -6.29 5.10
CA ILE A 161 -3.89 -5.37 4.82
C ILE A 161 -4.19 -5.47 3.33
N ILE A 162 -5.43 -5.75 3.01
CA ILE A 162 -5.96 -5.78 1.65
C ILE A 162 -6.96 -4.65 1.53
N THR A 163 -6.75 -3.80 0.54
CA THR A 163 -7.71 -2.75 0.18
C THR A 163 -8.30 -3.11 -1.16
N THR A 164 -9.63 -3.16 -1.24
CA THR A 164 -10.33 -3.44 -2.48
C THR A 164 -10.61 -2.17 -3.27
N LYS A 165 -10.79 -2.33 -4.58
CA LYS A 165 -11.17 -1.24 -5.48
C LYS A 165 -12.58 -0.79 -5.13
N ARG A 166 -12.75 0.51 -4.93
CA ARG A 166 -14.08 1.09 -4.78
C ARG A 166 -14.66 1.38 -6.16
N ALA A 167 -15.91 1.01 -6.35
CA ALA A 167 -16.67 1.46 -7.51
C ALA A 167 -16.75 2.99 -7.49
N LYS A 168 -16.44 3.61 -8.61
CA LYS A 168 -16.60 5.04 -8.81
C LYS A 168 -18.03 5.33 -9.24
#